data_417554ffc754bd208b5148727568556e
#
_entry.id   417554ffc754bd208b5148727568556e
#
_cell.length_a   1.000
_cell.length_b   1.000
_cell.length_c   1.000
_cell.angle_alpha   90.00
_cell.angle_beta   90.00
_cell.angle_gamma   90.00
#
_symmetry.space_group_name_H-M   'P 1'
#
loop_
_entity.id
_entity.type
_entity.pdbx_description
1 polymer ?
#
loop_
_entity_poly.entity_id
_entity_poly.type
_entity_poly.pdbx_seq_one_letter_code
_entity_poly.pdbx_strand_id
1 'polypeptide(L)'
;MFSTKRQRPGRGWDAPAFNGVDDLLGDSRSRLERVTARAAYQEVLYARATLVDIRPQGQREQEGEVHPDLTPVVIERNVLEWRLDPRHPSSLPIADLGLRVILLCQEGYTSSLAADVLLRLGIHRSTDIIGGFAAWRSAGLPCRERALEPGQ
;
A
#
# COMPACT_ATOMS: atom_id res chain seq x y z
N MET A 1 -1.47 40.39 15.26
CA MET A 1 -0.41 40.77 14.32
C MET A 1 0.34 39.53 13.82
N PHE A 2 0.53 39.45 12.55
CA PHE A 2 1.06 38.26 11.92
C PHE A 2 2.59 38.24 11.91
N SER A 3 3.18 37.27 12.55
CA SER A 3 4.61 37.02 12.42
C SER A 3 4.84 36.38 11.05
N THR A 4 5.44 37.12 10.14
CA THR A 4 5.92 36.56 8.89
C THR A 4 7.07 35.60 9.20
N LYS A 5 6.86 34.33 8.97
CA LYS A 5 7.94 33.37 9.01
C LYS A 5 8.96 33.76 7.94
N ARG A 6 10.17 34.13 8.37
CA ARG A 6 11.22 34.41 7.43
C ARG A 6 11.59 33.14 6.65
N GLN A 7 11.48 33.23 5.35
CA GLN A 7 11.97 32.19 4.47
C GLN A 7 13.48 32.07 4.60
N ARG A 8 13.98 30.86 4.69
CA ARG A 8 15.43 30.60 4.76
C ARG A 8 15.96 30.46 3.34
N PRO A 9 16.84 31.37 2.89
CA PRO A 9 17.35 31.30 1.53
C PRO A 9 18.06 29.95 1.25
N GLY A 10 17.78 29.37 0.10
CA GLY A 10 18.54 28.25 -0.44
C GLY A 10 18.20 26.86 0.07
N ARG A 11 17.10 26.66 0.85
CA ARG A 11 16.76 25.34 1.38
C ARG A 11 15.65 24.60 0.64
N GLY A 12 15.03 25.15 -0.37
CA GLY A 12 13.95 24.48 -1.11
C GLY A 12 12.65 24.21 -0.32
N TRP A 13 12.55 24.73 0.92
CA TRP A 13 11.37 24.53 1.79
C TRP A 13 10.38 25.68 1.67
N ASP A 14 10.74 26.72 0.94
CA ASP A 14 10.03 28.00 0.92
C ASP A 14 8.71 27.92 0.16
N ALA A 15 8.60 26.93 -0.73
CA ALA A 15 7.36 26.61 -1.41
C ALA A 15 7.16 25.11 -1.37
N PRO A 16 6.01 24.62 -0.87
CA PRO A 16 5.71 23.20 -0.91
C PRO A 16 5.59 22.74 -2.36
N ALA A 17 6.09 21.50 -2.63
CA ALA A 17 6.03 20.89 -3.95
C ALA A 17 4.58 20.61 -4.38
N PHE A 18 3.68 20.44 -3.40
CA PHE A 18 2.29 20.07 -3.63
C PHE A 18 1.35 20.99 -2.85
N ASN A 19 0.13 21.21 -3.36
CA ASN A 19 -0.89 22.03 -2.73
C ASN A 19 -1.68 21.32 -1.63
N GLY A 20 -1.28 20.10 -1.29
CA GLY A 20 -1.92 19.31 -0.25
C GLY A 20 -1.76 17.84 -0.52
N VAL A 21 -2.32 17.02 0.37
CA VAL A 21 -2.18 15.57 0.31
C VAL A 21 -2.84 14.97 -0.93
N ASP A 22 -3.94 15.53 -1.38
CA ASP A 22 -4.62 15.03 -2.58
C ASP A 22 -3.80 15.26 -3.85
N ASP A 23 -3.10 16.38 -3.92
CA ASP A 23 -2.17 16.66 -5.01
C ASP A 23 -0.98 15.71 -5.00
N LEU A 24 -0.40 15.47 -3.83
CA LEU A 24 0.65 14.48 -3.65
C LEU A 24 0.17 13.08 -4.07
N LEU A 25 -1.03 12.71 -3.65
CA LEU A 25 -1.63 11.42 -3.99
C LEU A 25 -1.83 11.27 -5.50
N GLY A 26 -2.36 12.30 -6.16
CA GLY A 26 -2.53 12.33 -7.61
C GLY A 26 -1.21 12.18 -8.35
N ASP A 27 -0.16 12.83 -7.86
CA ASP A 27 1.19 12.71 -8.42
C ASP A 27 1.71 11.26 -8.32
N SER A 28 1.63 10.64 -7.15
CA SER A 28 2.02 9.24 -6.97
C SER A 28 1.23 8.31 -7.89
N ARG A 29 -0.08 8.49 -7.97
CA ARG A 29 -0.97 7.68 -8.81
C ARG A 29 -0.68 7.83 -10.30
N SER A 30 -0.14 8.96 -10.73
CA SER A 30 0.21 9.19 -12.14
C SER A 30 1.28 8.21 -12.65
N ARG A 31 2.05 7.62 -11.75
CA ARG A 31 3.10 6.64 -12.08
C ARG A 31 2.65 5.18 -11.89
N LEU A 32 1.44 4.97 -11.38
CA LEU A 32 0.93 3.63 -11.08
C LEU A 32 -0.09 3.18 -12.12
N GLU A 33 -0.03 1.92 -12.49
CA GLU A 33 -1.10 1.22 -13.17
C GLU A 33 -1.96 0.52 -12.11
N ARG A 34 -2.81 1.27 -11.46
CA ARG A 34 -3.63 0.78 -10.35
C ARG A 34 -4.62 -0.27 -10.84
N VAL A 35 -4.91 -1.24 -9.99
CA VAL A 35 -5.80 -2.33 -10.32
C VAL A 35 -7.06 -2.30 -9.48
N THR A 36 -8.16 -2.79 -10.03
CA THR A 36 -9.38 -3.03 -9.26
C THR A 36 -9.17 -4.21 -8.32
N ALA A 37 -9.98 -4.31 -7.28
CA ALA A 37 -9.94 -5.46 -6.37
C ALA A 37 -10.12 -6.77 -7.14
N ARG A 38 -11.03 -6.80 -8.11
CA ARG A 38 -11.31 -7.99 -8.93
C ARG A 38 -10.12 -8.36 -9.82
N ALA A 39 -9.46 -7.39 -10.43
CA ALA A 39 -8.26 -7.63 -11.23
C ALA A 39 -7.11 -8.14 -10.36
N ALA A 40 -6.92 -7.56 -9.17
CA ALA A 40 -5.93 -8.03 -8.21
C ALA A 40 -6.19 -9.48 -7.79
N TYR A 41 -7.44 -9.81 -7.49
CA TYR A 41 -7.84 -11.18 -7.16
C TYR A 41 -7.44 -12.16 -8.26
N GLN A 42 -7.69 -11.81 -9.52
CA GLN A 42 -7.32 -12.67 -10.66
C GLN A 42 -5.81 -12.91 -10.71
N GLU A 43 -5.01 -11.86 -10.54
CA GLU A 43 -3.55 -12.02 -10.57
C GLU A 43 -3.05 -12.89 -9.42
N VAL A 44 -3.59 -12.69 -8.21
CA VAL A 44 -3.18 -13.45 -7.03
C VAL A 44 -3.64 -14.92 -7.12
N LEU A 45 -4.86 -15.14 -7.59
CA LEU A 45 -5.43 -16.47 -7.74
C LEU A 45 -4.57 -17.35 -8.67
N TYR A 46 -4.05 -16.76 -9.74
CA TYR A 46 -3.19 -17.45 -10.70
C TYR A 46 -1.69 -17.35 -10.38
N ALA A 47 -1.35 -16.99 -9.15
CA ALA A 47 0.03 -16.86 -8.67
C ALA A 47 0.91 -15.91 -9.52
N ARG A 48 0.31 -14.86 -10.09
CA ARG A 48 1.01 -13.87 -10.92
C ARG A 48 1.43 -12.63 -10.13
N ALA A 49 0.95 -12.49 -8.91
CA ALA A 49 1.23 -11.33 -8.06
C ALA A 49 1.30 -11.74 -6.59
N THR A 50 2.04 -10.97 -5.82
CA THR A 50 2.06 -11.05 -4.36
C THR A 50 1.20 -9.93 -3.81
N LEU A 51 0.16 -10.28 -3.08
CA LEU A 51 -0.70 -9.32 -2.39
C LEU A 51 -0.08 -9.00 -1.04
N VAL A 52 0.15 -7.72 -0.79
CA VAL A 52 0.79 -7.25 0.45
C VAL A 52 -0.18 -6.34 1.19
N ASP A 53 -0.58 -6.76 2.38
CA ASP A 53 -1.45 -5.98 3.27
C ASP A 53 -0.56 -5.10 4.17
N ILE A 54 -0.68 -3.79 4.01
CA ILE A 54 0.16 -2.83 4.74
C ILE A 54 -0.55 -2.20 5.95
N ARG A 55 -1.75 -2.69 6.28
CA ARG A 55 -2.53 -2.16 7.41
C ARG A 55 -1.91 -2.57 8.74
N PRO A 56 -2.07 -1.74 9.79
CA PRO A 56 -1.70 -2.14 11.15
C PRO A 56 -2.59 -3.28 11.64
N GLN A 57 -2.08 -4.06 12.59
CA GLN A 57 -2.76 -5.23 13.12
C GLN A 57 -4.16 -4.94 13.64
N GLY A 58 -4.31 -3.86 14.42
CA GLY A 58 -5.62 -3.50 14.97
C GLY A 58 -6.68 -3.25 13.91
N GLN A 59 -6.28 -2.63 12.79
CA GLN A 59 -7.21 -2.39 11.69
C GLN A 59 -7.58 -3.69 10.98
N ARG A 60 -6.63 -4.59 10.76
CA ARG A 60 -6.90 -5.91 10.16
C ARG A 60 -7.84 -6.73 11.02
N GLU A 61 -7.64 -6.73 12.34
CA GLU A 61 -8.49 -7.44 13.29
C GLU A 61 -9.93 -6.89 13.29
N GLN A 62 -10.07 -5.58 13.20
CA GLN A 62 -11.36 -4.90 13.22
C GLN A 62 -12.12 -5.06 11.90
N GLU A 63 -11.42 -4.94 10.77
CA GLU A 63 -12.04 -4.87 9.45
C GLU A 63 -12.10 -6.21 8.71
N GLY A 64 -11.33 -7.19 9.15
CA GLY A 64 -11.16 -8.46 8.46
C GLY A 64 -9.93 -8.46 7.56
N GLU A 65 -9.66 -9.60 6.96
CA GLU A 65 -8.46 -9.81 6.13
C GLU A 65 -8.82 -10.56 4.85
N VAL A 66 -7.94 -10.48 3.86
CA VAL A 66 -8.02 -11.34 2.68
C VAL A 66 -7.89 -12.79 3.12
N HIS A 67 -8.64 -13.68 2.47
CA HIS A 67 -8.66 -15.09 2.82
C HIS A 67 -7.25 -15.71 2.76
N PRO A 68 -6.85 -16.49 3.77
CA PRO A 68 -5.50 -17.05 3.83
C PRO A 68 -5.14 -18.00 2.68
N ASP A 69 -6.12 -18.59 2.00
CA ASP A 69 -5.86 -19.42 0.82
C ASP A 69 -5.20 -18.64 -0.33
N LEU A 70 -5.33 -17.32 -0.33
CA LEU A 70 -4.68 -16.45 -1.31
C LEU A 70 -3.26 -16.05 -0.87
N THR A 71 -2.81 -16.55 0.27
CA THR A 71 -1.47 -16.32 0.82
C THR A 71 -1.05 -14.85 0.87
N PRO A 72 -1.91 -13.93 1.39
CA PRO A 72 -1.51 -12.54 1.51
C PRO A 72 -0.33 -12.40 2.45
N VAL A 73 0.59 -11.51 2.10
CA VAL A 73 1.76 -11.20 2.93
C VAL A 73 1.44 -9.95 3.73
N VAL A 74 1.57 -10.01 5.05
CA VAL A 74 1.39 -8.85 5.92
C VAL A 74 2.73 -8.17 6.13
N ILE A 75 2.84 -6.92 5.69
CA ILE A 75 4.00 -6.07 5.95
C ILE A 75 3.45 -4.71 6.31
N GLU A 76 3.56 -4.31 7.57
CA GLU A 76 3.08 -3.00 7.98
C GLU A 76 3.82 -1.88 7.25
N ARG A 77 3.10 -0.79 6.97
CA ARG A 77 3.61 0.31 6.14
C ARG A 77 4.96 0.84 6.61
N ASN A 78 5.19 0.92 7.91
CA ASN A 78 6.39 1.52 8.49
C ASN A 78 7.69 0.75 8.22
N VAL A 79 7.60 -0.51 7.79
CA VAL A 79 8.76 -1.34 7.49
C VAL A 79 8.77 -1.86 6.06
N LEU A 80 7.81 -1.44 5.25
CA LEU A 80 7.57 -2.00 3.92
C LEU A 80 8.82 -1.98 3.04
N GLU A 81 9.48 -0.83 2.94
CA GLU A 81 10.64 -0.65 2.07
C GLU A 81 11.79 -1.60 2.46
N TRP A 82 12.03 -1.72 3.76
CA TRP A 82 13.11 -2.56 4.28
C TRP A 82 12.81 -4.05 4.08
N ARG A 83 11.55 -4.44 4.09
CA ARG A 83 11.15 -5.84 3.91
C ARG A 83 11.09 -6.25 2.44
N LEU A 84 10.93 -5.32 1.51
CA LEU A 84 10.80 -5.62 0.08
C LEU A 84 11.98 -5.19 -0.78
N ASP A 85 12.92 -4.40 -0.27
CA ASP A 85 14.14 -4.10 -1.02
C ASP A 85 15.11 -5.29 -0.92
N PRO A 86 15.34 -6.04 -2.01
CA PRO A 86 16.19 -7.23 -1.97
C PRO A 86 17.66 -6.93 -1.61
N ARG A 87 18.07 -5.67 -1.69
CA ARG A 87 19.43 -5.23 -1.36
C ARG A 87 19.62 -5.01 0.14
N HIS A 88 18.55 -5.01 0.92
CA HIS A 88 18.61 -4.77 2.37
C HIS A 88 18.66 -6.10 3.14
N PRO A 89 19.48 -6.19 4.22
CA PRO A 89 19.60 -7.45 4.99
C PRO A 89 18.30 -7.87 5.67
N SER A 90 17.38 -6.96 5.93
CA SER A 90 16.08 -7.25 6.55
C SER A 90 15.00 -7.66 5.54
N SER A 91 15.33 -7.80 4.26
CA SER A 91 14.35 -8.15 3.24
C SER A 91 13.80 -9.58 3.44
N LEU A 92 12.55 -9.76 3.05
CA LEU A 92 11.93 -11.10 3.01
C LEU A 92 12.55 -11.93 1.88
N PRO A 93 12.52 -13.27 2.01
CA PRO A 93 13.06 -14.14 0.95
C PRO A 93 12.42 -13.95 -0.42
N ILE A 94 11.16 -13.51 -0.47
CA ILE A 94 10.45 -13.24 -1.73
C ILE A 94 10.88 -11.93 -2.40
N ALA A 95 11.61 -11.06 -1.70
CA ALA A 95 11.98 -9.75 -2.21
C ALA A 95 12.85 -9.87 -3.47
N ASP A 96 12.42 -9.21 -4.54
CA ASP A 96 13.10 -9.20 -5.82
C ASP A 96 12.65 -7.94 -6.58
N LEU A 97 13.53 -7.31 -7.34
CA LEU A 97 13.19 -6.11 -8.09
C LEU A 97 12.10 -6.37 -9.13
N GLY A 98 11.99 -7.60 -9.61
CA GLY A 98 10.94 -8.01 -10.57
C GLY A 98 9.65 -8.53 -9.94
N LEU A 99 9.56 -8.53 -8.61
CA LEU A 99 8.35 -9.02 -7.93
C LEU A 99 7.13 -8.17 -8.29
N ARG A 100 6.06 -8.83 -8.71
CA ARG A 100 4.78 -8.15 -8.92
C ARG A 100 4.11 -7.95 -7.58
N VAL A 101 4.17 -6.74 -7.05
CA VAL A 101 3.62 -6.37 -5.74
C VAL A 101 2.31 -5.61 -5.94
N ILE A 102 1.25 -6.09 -5.31
CA ILE A 102 -0.02 -5.36 -5.24
C ILE A 102 -0.29 -5.03 -3.78
N LEU A 103 -0.25 -3.74 -3.45
CA LEU A 103 -0.44 -3.27 -2.08
C LEU A 103 -1.91 -3.06 -1.77
N LEU A 104 -2.27 -3.38 -0.54
CA LEU A 104 -3.61 -3.25 0.01
C LEU A 104 -3.55 -2.44 1.29
N CYS A 105 -4.27 -1.33 1.35
CA CYS A 105 -4.61 -0.65 2.60
C CYS A 105 -6.12 -0.65 2.78
N GLN A 106 -6.67 0.08 3.73
CA GLN A 106 -8.11 -0.02 4.01
C GLN A 106 -8.97 0.57 2.89
N GLU A 107 -8.62 1.75 2.36
CA GLU A 107 -9.44 2.48 1.39
C GLU A 107 -8.69 2.88 0.12
N GLY A 108 -7.43 2.50 -0.02
CA GLY A 108 -6.65 2.74 -1.23
C GLY A 108 -5.99 4.10 -1.32
N TYR A 109 -5.73 4.77 -0.19
CA TYR A 109 -5.02 6.05 -0.17
C TYR A 109 -3.53 5.87 0.07
N THR A 110 -3.13 5.47 1.28
CA THR A 110 -1.70 5.34 1.62
C THR A 110 -1.00 4.28 0.77
N SER A 111 -1.72 3.28 0.29
CA SER A 111 -1.15 2.24 -0.58
C SER A 111 -0.61 2.81 -1.89
N SER A 112 -1.22 3.87 -2.42
CA SER A 112 -0.71 4.54 -3.63
C SER A 112 0.63 5.23 -3.36
N LEU A 113 0.76 5.93 -2.23
CA LEU A 113 2.03 6.54 -1.83
C LEU A 113 3.12 5.47 -1.63
N ALA A 114 2.76 4.38 -0.97
CA ALA A 114 3.67 3.29 -0.71
C ALA A 114 4.12 2.58 -2.00
N ALA A 115 3.20 2.32 -2.93
CA ALA A 115 3.52 1.71 -4.21
C ALA A 115 4.47 2.58 -5.03
N ASP A 116 4.27 3.89 -5.03
CA ASP A 116 5.17 4.83 -5.71
C ASP A 116 6.58 4.80 -5.12
N VAL A 117 6.70 4.70 -3.80
CA VAL A 117 8.02 4.54 -3.16
C VAL A 117 8.70 3.25 -3.60
N LEU A 118 7.96 2.15 -3.71
CA LEU A 118 8.52 0.89 -4.21
C LEU A 118 9.01 1.01 -5.65
N LEU A 119 8.30 1.74 -6.51
CA LEU A 119 8.79 2.04 -7.87
C LEU A 119 10.13 2.76 -7.84
N ARG A 120 10.29 3.74 -6.94
CA ARG A 120 11.55 4.49 -6.79
C ARG A 120 12.70 3.63 -6.30
N LEU A 121 12.40 2.56 -5.57
CA LEU A 121 13.39 1.56 -5.16
C LEU A 121 13.75 0.58 -6.28
N GLY A 122 13.09 0.66 -7.42
CA GLY A 122 13.33 -0.23 -8.55
C GLY A 122 12.48 -1.48 -8.56
N ILE A 123 11.51 -1.62 -7.64
CA ILE A 123 10.55 -2.72 -7.64
C ILE A 123 9.44 -2.35 -8.63
N HIS A 124 9.77 -2.44 -9.90
CA HIS A 124 9.12 -1.74 -11.01
C HIS A 124 7.73 -2.28 -11.37
N ARG A 125 7.32 -3.43 -10.82
CA ARG A 125 6.01 -4.01 -11.07
C ARG A 125 5.05 -3.81 -9.91
N SER A 126 5.34 -2.82 -9.05
CA SER A 126 4.51 -2.50 -7.88
C SER A 126 3.32 -1.63 -8.24
N THR A 127 2.19 -1.91 -7.64
CA THR A 127 0.98 -1.09 -7.71
C THR A 127 0.11 -1.31 -6.47
N ASP A 128 -1.11 -0.78 -6.47
CA ASP A 128 -2.04 -0.93 -5.37
C ASP A 128 -3.47 -1.16 -5.86
N ILE A 129 -4.35 -1.52 -4.94
CA ILE A 129 -5.76 -1.79 -5.23
C ILE A 129 -6.57 -0.50 -5.06
N ILE A 130 -7.30 -0.12 -6.11
CA ILE A 130 -8.28 0.97 -6.06
C ILE A 130 -9.34 0.62 -5.00
N GLY A 131 -9.50 1.51 -4.02
CA GLY A 131 -10.47 1.33 -2.94
C GLY A 131 -10.04 0.37 -1.83
N GLY A 132 -8.88 -0.27 -1.94
CA GLY A 132 -8.28 -1.08 -0.90
C GLY A 132 -9.12 -2.28 -0.45
N PHE A 133 -8.96 -2.66 0.81
CA PHE A 133 -9.70 -3.79 1.38
C PHE A 133 -11.21 -3.56 1.40
N ALA A 134 -11.66 -2.31 1.59
CA ALA A 134 -13.08 -1.98 1.52
C ALA A 134 -13.68 -2.38 0.17
N ALA A 135 -12.99 -2.08 -0.94
CA ALA A 135 -13.42 -2.48 -2.27
C ALA A 135 -13.37 -4.00 -2.47
N TRP A 136 -12.32 -4.65 -1.96
CA TRP A 136 -12.20 -6.11 -1.98
C TRP A 136 -13.41 -6.77 -1.34
N ARG A 137 -13.75 -6.33 -0.14
CA ARG A 137 -14.89 -6.85 0.61
C ARG A 137 -16.22 -6.56 -0.08
N SER A 138 -16.41 -5.34 -0.56
CA SER A 138 -17.65 -4.95 -1.26
C SER A 138 -17.88 -5.74 -2.55
N ALA A 139 -16.79 -6.18 -3.20
CA ALA A 139 -16.86 -7.00 -4.39
C ALA A 139 -17.19 -8.48 -4.09
N GLY A 140 -17.32 -8.85 -2.82
CA GLY A 140 -17.61 -10.23 -2.41
C GLY A 140 -16.44 -11.18 -2.62
N LEU A 141 -15.20 -10.67 -2.70
CA LEU A 141 -14.01 -11.50 -2.88
C LEU A 141 -13.63 -12.21 -1.59
N PRO A 142 -12.85 -13.32 -1.66
CA PRO A 142 -12.59 -14.13 -0.48
C PRO A 142 -11.93 -13.36 0.66
N CYS A 143 -12.59 -13.37 1.82
CA CYS A 143 -12.14 -12.72 3.04
C CYS A 143 -12.15 -13.71 4.19
N ARG A 144 -11.24 -13.49 5.16
CA ARG A 144 -11.40 -14.00 6.50
C ARG A 144 -12.12 -12.94 7.31
N GLU A 145 -13.28 -13.31 7.87
CA GLU A 145 -14.05 -12.40 8.68
C GLU A 145 -13.29 -12.00 9.95
N ARG A 146 -13.62 -10.82 10.47
CA ARG A 146 -13.10 -10.39 11.77
C ARG A 146 -13.47 -11.39 12.84
N ALA A 147 -12.60 -11.58 13.83
CA ALA A 147 -12.89 -12.45 14.95
C ALA A 147 -14.15 -11.96 15.69
N LEU A 148 -15.08 -12.88 15.97
CA LEU A 148 -16.25 -12.57 16.81
C LEU A 148 -15.76 -12.35 18.25
N GLU A 149 -16.28 -11.33 18.91
CA GLU A 149 -16.02 -11.14 20.32
C GLU A 149 -16.67 -12.27 21.14
N PRO A 150 -16.02 -12.70 22.24
CA PRO A 150 -16.61 -13.73 23.10
C PRO A 150 -17.98 -13.26 23.62
N GLY A 151 -19.01 -14.10 23.43
CA GLY A 151 -20.36 -13.81 23.90
C GLY A 151 -21.32 -13.21 22.88
N GLN A 152 -20.91 -13.03 21.65
CA GLN A 152 -21.79 -12.64 20.54
C GLN A 152 -22.41 -13.85 19.84
#